data_402af99d3677dadabb81a046454602ec
#
_entry.id   402af99d3677dadabb81a046454602ec
#
_cell.length_a   1.000
_cell.length_b   1.000
_cell.length_c   1.000
_cell.angle_alpha   90.00
_cell.angle_beta   90.00
_cell.angle_gamma   90.00
#
_symmetry.space_group_name_H-M   'P 1'
#
loop_
_entity.id
_entity.type
_entity.pdbx_description
1 polymer ?
#
loop_
_entity_poly.entity_id
_entity_poly.type
_entity_poly.pdbx_seq_one_letter_code
_entity_poly.pdbx_strand_id
1 'polypeptide(L)'
;MKKKNIFQLFLSGVICLLCTTSCSVEPDFYSQVVPETFYSSQDAVWQRFNRPFTHWRWYIAHDSPRWLLQELGTDEFCLPTRGSDWYDGAVYQKFHHHEYTEDMTRVETGWTNFAMGVALAWDALEDLENVDFDALGFEEGTRESMLNQQRTLAASFYLDGLDFFGGVPLYTTTQSEVKGRSTDVETFNFIDSLLKIAVPNLPIKEELGGMETGSIHRAAGAALQARLYFNAKSYIGKEMFTEAAQICQDIIDGKYGQYALETDWTNIFGFDNERCPELIWSVPSQNAKTETDAMYWGMMVPYNYKNYLGGLEGSG
;
A
#
# COMPACT_ATOMS: atom_id res chain seq x y z
N MET A 1 49.61 -59.25 27.13
CA MET A 1 48.31 -58.53 27.38
C MET A 1 48.30 -57.01 27.10
N LYS A 2 49.43 -56.31 27.02
CA LYS A 2 49.42 -54.83 26.83
C LYS A 2 49.18 -54.32 25.39
N LYS A 3 49.50 -55.12 24.33
CA LYS A 3 49.27 -54.66 22.96
C LYS A 3 47.82 -54.66 22.44
N LYS A 4 46.98 -55.55 22.97
CA LYS A 4 45.53 -55.60 22.58
C LYS A 4 44.75 -54.41 23.05
N ASN A 5 45.07 -53.87 24.24
CA ASN A 5 44.36 -52.71 24.79
C ASN A 5 44.69 -51.40 24.08
N ILE A 6 45.91 -51.26 23.56
CA ILE A 6 46.33 -50.05 22.81
C ILE A 6 45.61 -50.00 21.44
N PHE A 7 45.44 -51.14 20.81
CA PHE A 7 44.75 -51.24 19.52
C PHE A 7 43.23 -50.94 19.68
N GLN A 8 42.62 -51.42 20.76
CA GLN A 8 41.23 -51.12 21.05
C GLN A 8 41.01 -49.65 21.41
N LEU A 9 41.93 -49.01 22.14
CA LEU A 9 41.89 -47.56 22.42
C LEU A 9 42.05 -46.72 21.14
N PHE A 10 42.93 -47.14 20.24
CA PHE A 10 43.12 -46.45 18.95
C PHE A 10 41.90 -46.59 18.04
N LEU A 11 41.30 -47.78 18.01
CA LEU A 11 40.10 -48.05 17.23
C LEU A 11 38.87 -47.27 17.77
N SER A 12 38.73 -47.18 19.08
CA SER A 12 37.69 -46.38 19.73
C SER A 12 37.88 -44.89 19.45
N GLY A 13 39.12 -44.38 19.46
CA GLY A 13 39.42 -42.98 19.14
C GLY A 13 39.13 -42.63 17.71
N VAL A 14 39.40 -43.50 16.74
CA VAL A 14 39.08 -43.30 15.31
C VAL A 14 37.57 -43.34 15.07
N ILE A 15 36.82 -44.20 15.74
CA ILE A 15 35.35 -44.25 15.64
C ILE A 15 34.72 -42.99 16.24
N CYS A 16 35.23 -42.47 17.36
CA CYS A 16 34.75 -41.19 17.91
C CYS A 16 35.06 -40.01 17.00
N LEU A 17 36.20 -39.97 16.31
CA LEU A 17 36.51 -38.89 15.35
C LEU A 17 35.66 -38.94 14.07
N LEU A 18 35.19 -40.11 13.67
CA LEU A 18 34.27 -40.26 12.52
C LEU A 18 32.81 -39.88 12.82
N CYS A 19 32.44 -39.83 14.08
CA CYS A 19 31.08 -39.41 14.50
C CYS A 19 30.93 -37.90 14.66
N THR A 20 31.97 -37.08 14.54
CA THR A 20 31.93 -35.63 14.67
C THR A 20 31.69 -34.87 13.35
N THR A 21 31.62 -35.57 12.22
CA THR A 21 31.08 -35.00 11.00
C THR A 21 29.54 -35.07 11.10
N SER A 22 28.98 -34.24 11.94
CA SER A 22 27.55 -33.94 11.90
C SER A 22 27.28 -33.29 10.54
N CYS A 23 26.69 -34.03 9.62
CA CYS A 23 26.01 -33.40 8.51
C CYS A 23 25.00 -32.43 9.09
N SER A 24 25.18 -31.14 8.90
CA SER A 24 24.08 -30.21 9.01
C SER A 24 23.08 -30.60 7.94
N VAL A 25 22.05 -31.34 8.31
CA VAL A 25 20.92 -31.57 7.45
C VAL A 25 20.15 -30.27 7.49
N GLU A 26 20.46 -29.38 6.57
CA GLU A 26 19.53 -28.28 6.28
C GLU A 26 18.25 -28.95 5.76
N PRO A 27 17.11 -28.69 6.37
CA PRO A 27 15.86 -29.29 5.94
C PRO A 27 15.51 -28.76 4.54
N ASP A 28 15.45 -29.64 3.55
CA ASP A 28 14.88 -29.31 2.26
C ASP A 28 13.35 -29.18 2.42
N PHE A 29 12.86 -27.98 2.38
CA PHE A 29 11.42 -27.69 2.46
C PHE A 29 10.77 -27.87 1.08
N TYR A 30 10.33 -29.09 0.76
CA TYR A 30 9.65 -29.38 -0.50
C TYR A 30 8.20 -28.83 -0.58
N SER A 31 7.62 -28.40 0.52
CA SER A 31 6.24 -27.96 0.63
C SER A 31 6.08 -26.56 1.24
N GLN A 32 7.18 -25.91 1.62
CA GLN A 32 7.15 -24.54 2.15
C GLN A 32 7.98 -23.64 1.24
N VAL A 33 7.41 -22.49 0.92
CA VAL A 33 8.13 -21.43 0.23
C VAL A 33 9.04 -20.76 1.26
N VAL A 34 10.34 -20.84 1.08
CA VAL A 34 11.34 -20.14 1.91
C VAL A 34 11.90 -18.96 1.12
N PRO A 35 12.22 -17.82 1.78
CA PRO A 35 12.67 -16.61 1.09
C PRO A 35 13.84 -16.85 0.14
N GLU A 36 14.81 -17.70 0.53
CA GLU A 36 16.01 -18.01 -0.24
C GLU A 36 15.74 -18.70 -1.59
N THR A 37 14.61 -19.39 -1.72
CA THR A 37 14.22 -20.08 -2.95
C THR A 37 13.08 -19.41 -3.70
N PHE A 38 12.32 -18.55 -3.04
CA PHE A 38 11.17 -17.90 -3.63
C PHE A 38 11.57 -16.84 -4.66
N TYR A 39 12.52 -15.96 -4.32
CA TYR A 39 12.95 -14.86 -5.19
C TYR A 39 14.00 -15.32 -6.23
N SER A 40 13.73 -16.45 -6.89
CA SER A 40 14.63 -17.05 -7.91
C SER A 40 14.28 -16.60 -9.34
N SER A 41 13.30 -15.74 -9.53
CA SER A 41 12.89 -15.24 -10.83
C SER A 41 12.33 -13.80 -10.73
N GLN A 42 12.37 -13.07 -11.86
CA GLN A 42 11.76 -11.74 -11.95
C GLN A 42 10.27 -11.78 -11.62
N ASP A 43 9.54 -12.80 -12.07
CA ASP A 43 8.11 -12.94 -11.80
C ASP A 43 7.80 -13.01 -10.29
N ALA A 44 8.61 -13.75 -9.52
CA ALA A 44 8.44 -13.83 -8.07
C ALA A 44 8.70 -12.49 -7.39
N VAL A 45 9.69 -11.73 -7.85
CA VAL A 45 9.98 -10.38 -7.36
C VAL A 45 8.82 -9.43 -7.68
N TRP A 46 8.29 -9.48 -8.91
CA TRP A 46 7.11 -8.68 -9.29
C TRP A 46 5.86 -9.05 -8.49
N GLN A 47 5.63 -10.32 -8.21
CA GLN A 47 4.51 -10.76 -7.36
C GLN A 47 4.64 -10.18 -5.95
N ARG A 48 5.85 -10.20 -5.39
CA ARG A 48 6.13 -9.62 -4.08
C ARG A 48 5.91 -8.11 -4.07
N PHE A 49 6.49 -7.42 -5.04
CA PHE A 49 6.34 -5.98 -5.21
C PHE A 49 4.86 -5.56 -5.31
N ASN A 50 4.06 -6.30 -6.07
CA ASN A 50 2.67 -5.96 -6.33
C ASN A 50 1.70 -6.34 -5.18
N ARG A 51 2.11 -7.19 -4.23
CA ARG A 51 1.22 -7.63 -3.14
C ARG A 51 0.64 -6.48 -2.30
N PRO A 52 1.42 -5.47 -1.87
CA PRO A 52 0.88 -4.31 -1.16
C PRO A 52 -0.06 -3.45 -2.02
N PHE A 53 0.21 -3.33 -3.32
CA PHE A 53 -0.67 -2.60 -4.25
C PHE A 53 -2.02 -3.27 -4.42
N THR A 54 -2.09 -4.60 -4.36
CA THR A 54 -3.36 -5.34 -4.36
C THR A 54 -4.21 -4.97 -3.14
N HIS A 55 -3.59 -4.83 -1.97
CA HIS A 55 -4.27 -4.36 -0.77
C HIS A 55 -4.66 -2.89 -0.88
N TRP A 56 -3.76 -2.03 -1.38
CA TRP A 56 -4.02 -0.62 -1.62
C TRP A 56 -5.25 -0.42 -2.51
N ARG A 57 -5.34 -1.18 -3.59
CA ARG A 57 -6.47 -1.14 -4.50
C ARG A 57 -7.81 -1.38 -3.81
N TRP A 58 -7.88 -2.42 -2.99
CA TRP A 58 -9.07 -2.70 -2.20
C TRP A 58 -9.31 -1.64 -1.11
N TYR A 59 -8.24 -1.18 -0.48
CA TYR A 59 -8.28 -0.20 0.61
C TYR A 59 -8.85 1.15 0.17
N ILE A 60 -8.56 1.61 -1.05
CA ILE A 60 -9.08 2.88 -1.58
C ILE A 60 -10.40 2.75 -2.33
N ALA A 61 -10.91 1.54 -2.52
CA ALA A 61 -12.20 1.33 -3.18
C ALA A 61 -13.30 2.08 -2.42
N HIS A 62 -14.26 2.61 -3.14
CA HIS A 62 -15.44 3.18 -2.52
C HIS A 62 -16.19 2.08 -1.74
N ASP A 63 -16.91 2.43 -0.70
CA ASP A 63 -17.45 1.51 0.30
C ASP A 63 -16.40 0.78 1.16
N SER A 64 -15.12 1.00 0.94
CA SER A 64 -14.12 0.57 1.92
C SER A 64 -14.29 1.35 3.24
N PRO A 65 -13.87 0.78 4.37
CA PRO A 65 -13.87 1.52 5.63
C PRO A 65 -13.11 2.85 5.55
N ARG A 66 -12.01 2.90 4.79
CA ARG A 66 -11.26 4.13 4.52
C ARG A 66 -12.15 5.19 3.86
N TRP A 67 -12.83 4.81 2.78
CA TRP A 67 -13.68 5.73 2.05
C TRP A 67 -14.85 6.24 2.90
N LEU A 68 -15.49 5.34 3.65
CA LEU A 68 -16.59 5.72 4.55
C LEU A 68 -16.13 6.68 5.65
N LEU A 69 -14.96 6.46 6.25
CA LEU A 69 -14.39 7.36 7.26
C LEU A 69 -14.09 8.75 6.70
N GLN A 70 -13.67 8.81 5.43
CA GLN A 70 -13.28 10.06 4.79
C GLN A 70 -14.47 10.85 4.25
N GLU A 71 -15.44 10.18 3.62
CA GLU A 71 -16.49 10.85 2.84
C GLU A 71 -17.78 11.10 3.61
N LEU A 72 -18.18 10.15 4.48
CA LEU A 72 -19.50 10.27 5.15
C LEU A 72 -19.59 11.40 6.17
N GLY A 73 -18.48 11.87 6.70
CA GLY A 73 -18.42 13.00 7.61
C GLY A 73 -18.38 14.36 6.92
N THR A 74 -18.48 14.40 5.58
CA THR A 74 -18.40 15.63 4.79
C THR A 74 -19.78 16.12 4.36
N ASP A 75 -19.85 17.38 3.90
CA ASP A 75 -21.06 17.95 3.29
C ASP A 75 -21.26 17.45 1.83
N GLU A 76 -20.30 16.76 1.27
CA GLU A 76 -20.30 16.33 -0.14
C GLU A 76 -21.01 15.00 -0.33
N PHE A 77 -21.07 14.16 0.72
CA PHE A 77 -21.59 12.80 0.60
C PHE A 77 -22.48 12.38 1.77
N CYS A 78 -23.59 11.71 1.44
CA CYS A 78 -24.44 11.07 2.43
C CYS A 78 -25.06 9.78 1.90
N LEU A 79 -25.29 8.82 2.78
CA LEU A 79 -26.00 7.56 2.50
C LEU A 79 -27.35 7.56 3.27
N PRO A 80 -28.42 8.03 2.65
CA PRO A 80 -29.73 8.02 3.30
C PRO A 80 -30.33 6.61 3.30
N THR A 81 -31.01 6.25 4.38
CA THR A 81 -31.84 5.04 4.42
C THR A 81 -32.94 5.09 3.38
N ARG A 82 -33.11 4.01 2.62
CA ARG A 82 -34.11 3.86 1.57
C ARG A 82 -34.96 2.63 1.85
N GLY A 83 -36.10 2.85 2.50
CA GLY A 83 -36.93 1.73 2.96
C GLY A 83 -36.23 0.90 4.02
N SER A 84 -35.90 -0.36 3.71
CA SER A 84 -35.07 -1.24 4.55
C SER A 84 -33.59 -1.17 4.26
N ASP A 85 -33.20 -0.57 3.13
CA ASP A 85 -31.83 -0.58 2.64
C ASP A 85 -31.02 0.57 3.27
N TRP A 86 -29.71 0.34 3.46
CA TRP A 86 -28.75 1.32 3.95
C TRP A 86 -29.02 1.87 5.37
N TYR A 87 -29.81 1.14 6.18
CA TYR A 87 -29.96 1.50 7.58
C TYR A 87 -28.78 0.99 8.42
N ASP A 88 -28.46 -0.27 8.31
CA ASP A 88 -27.33 -0.95 8.97
C ASP A 88 -27.08 -0.51 10.42
N GLY A 89 -28.15 -0.40 11.22
CA GLY A 89 -28.04 0.12 12.57
C GLY A 89 -27.73 1.63 12.67
N ALA A 90 -28.09 2.38 11.63
CA ALA A 90 -27.82 3.82 11.46
C ALA A 90 -26.30 4.14 11.35
N VAL A 91 -25.47 3.20 10.92
CA VAL A 91 -24.02 3.39 10.86
C VAL A 91 -23.64 4.59 9.98
N TYR A 92 -24.22 4.70 8.80
CA TYR A 92 -23.91 5.79 7.86
C TYR A 92 -24.36 7.16 8.37
N GLN A 93 -25.53 7.21 9.00
CA GLN A 93 -26.06 8.42 9.62
C GLN A 93 -25.19 8.88 10.79
N LYS A 94 -24.71 7.93 11.61
CA LYS A 94 -23.80 8.24 12.72
C LYS A 94 -22.49 8.83 12.24
N PHE A 95 -21.91 8.32 11.14
CA PHE A 95 -20.73 8.93 10.52
C PHE A 95 -21.03 10.33 10.01
N HIS A 96 -22.13 10.50 9.29
CA HIS A 96 -22.51 11.81 8.74
C HIS A 96 -22.76 12.87 9.83
N HIS A 97 -23.32 12.47 10.97
CA HIS A 97 -23.57 13.37 12.10
C HIS A 97 -22.41 13.44 13.10
N HIS A 98 -21.28 12.82 12.83
CA HIS A 98 -20.13 12.74 13.75
C HIS A 98 -20.48 12.12 15.11
N GLU A 99 -21.40 11.16 15.13
CA GLU A 99 -21.86 10.42 16.31
C GLU A 99 -21.22 9.01 16.40
N TYR A 100 -20.18 8.75 15.61
CA TYR A 100 -19.48 7.48 15.63
C TYR A 100 -18.59 7.33 16.85
N THR A 101 -18.38 6.09 17.26
CA THR A 101 -17.56 5.71 18.40
C THR A 101 -16.47 4.72 17.99
N GLU A 102 -15.45 4.60 18.83
CA GLU A 102 -14.27 3.75 18.56
C GLU A 102 -14.58 2.27 18.43
N ASP A 103 -15.68 1.80 19.03
CA ASP A 103 -16.15 0.41 18.99
C ASP A 103 -16.99 0.07 17.76
N MET A 104 -17.25 1.04 16.89
CA MET A 104 -17.96 0.75 15.64
C MET A 104 -17.11 -0.08 14.69
N THR A 105 -17.69 -1.16 14.17
CA THR A 105 -17.02 -2.12 13.27
C THR A 105 -16.31 -1.44 12.08
N ARG A 106 -16.86 -0.36 11.53
CA ARG A 106 -16.24 0.36 10.41
C ARG A 106 -14.96 1.10 10.83
N VAL A 107 -14.90 1.61 12.07
CA VAL A 107 -13.69 2.23 12.63
C VAL A 107 -12.63 1.18 12.88
N GLU A 108 -13.00 0.07 13.54
CA GLU A 108 -12.11 -1.08 13.80
C GLU A 108 -11.55 -1.66 12.50
N THR A 109 -12.40 -1.87 11.49
CA THR A 109 -11.97 -2.39 10.19
C THR A 109 -11.07 -1.39 9.47
N GLY A 110 -11.35 -0.10 9.56
CA GLY A 110 -10.48 0.96 9.02
C GLY A 110 -9.09 0.90 9.63
N TRP A 111 -8.99 0.75 10.95
CA TRP A 111 -7.72 0.56 11.65
C TRP A 111 -6.98 -0.70 11.20
N THR A 112 -7.68 -1.84 11.15
CA THR A 112 -7.09 -3.12 10.75
C THR A 112 -6.54 -3.07 9.33
N ASN A 113 -7.26 -2.43 8.42
CA ASN A 113 -6.86 -2.32 7.02
C ASN A 113 -5.67 -1.36 6.84
N PHE A 114 -5.66 -0.25 7.57
CA PHE A 114 -4.50 0.62 7.66
C PHE A 114 -3.26 -0.14 8.13
N ALA A 115 -3.36 -0.83 9.27
CA ALA A 115 -2.25 -1.57 9.86
C ALA A 115 -1.74 -2.70 8.94
N MET A 116 -2.65 -3.40 8.27
CA MET A 116 -2.30 -4.42 7.27
C MET A 116 -1.56 -3.80 6.07
N GLY A 117 -2.00 -2.65 5.59
CA GLY A 117 -1.32 -1.93 4.50
C GLY A 117 0.12 -1.56 4.85
N VAL A 118 0.32 -1.01 6.05
CA VAL A 118 1.65 -0.71 6.59
C VAL A 118 2.52 -1.96 6.66
N ALA A 119 1.99 -3.05 7.25
CA ALA A 119 2.74 -4.30 7.39
C ALA A 119 3.14 -4.88 6.02
N LEU A 120 2.22 -4.92 5.06
CA LEU A 120 2.49 -5.42 3.71
C LEU A 120 3.54 -4.61 2.97
N ALA A 121 3.53 -3.27 3.11
CA ALA A 121 4.50 -2.41 2.45
C ALA A 121 5.91 -2.59 3.02
N TRP A 122 6.04 -2.68 4.35
CA TRP A 122 7.34 -2.94 5.01
C TRP A 122 7.85 -4.34 4.74
N ASP A 123 7.00 -5.35 4.79
CA ASP A 123 7.34 -6.73 4.48
C ASP A 123 7.86 -6.87 3.04
N ALA A 124 7.20 -6.21 2.06
CA ALA A 124 7.69 -6.19 0.70
C ALA A 124 9.03 -5.44 0.56
N LEU A 125 9.20 -4.35 1.28
CA LEU A 125 10.44 -3.58 1.25
C LEU A 125 11.61 -4.38 1.82
N GLU A 126 11.43 -5.03 2.97
CA GLU A 126 12.45 -5.89 3.59
C GLU A 126 12.86 -7.04 2.67
N ASP A 127 11.90 -7.71 2.04
CA ASP A 127 12.20 -8.79 1.10
C ASP A 127 12.96 -8.29 -0.12
N LEU A 128 12.49 -7.20 -0.74
CA LEU A 128 13.13 -6.62 -1.93
C LEU A 128 14.52 -6.06 -1.65
N GLU A 129 14.82 -5.62 -0.44
CA GLU A 129 16.17 -5.19 -0.06
C GLU A 129 17.19 -6.33 -0.12
N ASN A 130 16.75 -7.57 0.09
CA ASN A 130 17.57 -8.78 0.12
C ASN A 130 17.66 -9.52 -1.23
N VAL A 131 16.95 -9.07 -2.28
CA VAL A 131 16.98 -9.67 -3.62
C VAL A 131 18.23 -9.21 -4.38
N ASP A 132 18.89 -10.14 -5.07
CA ASP A 132 19.95 -9.83 -6.02
C ASP A 132 19.33 -9.55 -7.41
N PHE A 133 18.99 -8.29 -7.66
CA PHE A 133 18.36 -7.84 -8.90
C PHE A 133 19.26 -8.04 -10.13
N ASP A 134 20.56 -7.87 -9.96
CA ASP A 134 21.54 -8.02 -11.04
C ASP A 134 21.64 -9.48 -11.48
N ALA A 135 21.70 -10.42 -10.54
CA ALA A 135 21.71 -11.85 -10.84
C ALA A 135 20.42 -12.33 -11.53
N LEU A 136 19.29 -11.66 -11.27
CA LEU A 136 18.01 -11.94 -11.92
C LEU A 136 17.84 -11.21 -13.27
N GLY A 137 18.80 -10.38 -13.67
CA GLY A 137 18.80 -9.69 -14.95
C GLY A 137 17.77 -8.54 -15.05
N PHE A 138 17.46 -7.88 -13.93
CA PHE A 138 16.67 -6.66 -13.95
C PHE A 138 17.47 -5.51 -14.57
N GLU A 139 16.76 -4.55 -15.16
CA GLU A 139 17.35 -3.31 -15.66
C GLU A 139 17.89 -2.46 -14.50
N GLU A 140 18.96 -1.70 -14.75
CA GLU A 140 19.52 -0.75 -13.79
C GLU A 140 18.46 0.24 -13.31
N GLY A 141 18.44 0.50 -12.01
CA GLY A 141 17.48 1.40 -11.37
C GLY A 141 16.14 0.75 -10.98
N THR A 142 15.82 -0.47 -11.46
CA THR A 142 14.56 -1.16 -11.13
C THR A 142 14.44 -1.40 -9.62
N ARG A 143 15.51 -1.87 -8.97
CA ARG A 143 15.55 -2.08 -7.52
C ARG A 143 15.22 -0.80 -6.76
N GLU A 144 15.89 0.30 -7.09
CA GLU A 144 15.71 1.59 -6.42
C GLU A 144 14.29 2.13 -6.63
N SER A 145 13.76 2.00 -7.84
CA SER A 145 12.37 2.35 -8.15
C SER A 145 11.39 1.55 -7.30
N MET A 146 11.52 0.23 -7.24
CA MET A 146 10.61 -0.63 -6.45
C MET A 146 10.66 -0.30 -4.97
N LEU A 147 11.85 -0.13 -4.38
CA LEU A 147 11.99 0.22 -2.96
C LEU A 147 11.37 1.57 -2.62
N ASN A 148 11.55 2.59 -3.47
CA ASN A 148 10.97 3.90 -3.21
C ASN A 148 9.46 3.95 -3.47
N GLN A 149 8.94 3.13 -4.37
CA GLN A 149 7.49 2.93 -4.51
C GLN A 149 6.89 2.32 -3.24
N GLN A 150 7.53 1.30 -2.64
CA GLN A 150 7.06 0.72 -1.37
C GLN A 150 7.14 1.72 -0.21
N ARG A 151 8.21 2.53 -0.11
CA ARG A 151 8.31 3.60 0.89
C ARG A 151 7.20 4.63 0.75
N THR A 152 6.88 5.00 -0.49
CA THR A 152 5.79 5.95 -0.76
C THR A 152 4.42 5.35 -0.44
N LEU A 153 4.24 4.07 -0.75
CA LEU A 153 3.01 3.36 -0.40
C LEU A 153 2.83 3.26 1.12
N ALA A 154 3.89 2.93 1.86
CA ALA A 154 3.88 2.97 3.32
C ALA A 154 3.53 4.37 3.85
N ALA A 155 4.14 5.43 3.28
CA ALA A 155 3.84 6.81 3.64
C ALA A 155 2.37 7.17 3.38
N SER A 156 1.75 6.65 2.31
CA SER A 156 0.33 6.89 2.02
C SER A 156 -0.59 6.25 3.05
N PHE A 157 -0.29 5.02 3.50
CA PHE A 157 -1.03 4.39 4.60
C PHE A 157 -0.87 5.17 5.91
N TYR A 158 0.37 5.59 6.25
CA TYR A 158 0.60 6.40 7.44
C TYR A 158 -0.08 7.77 7.39
N LEU A 159 -0.21 8.37 6.21
CA LEU A 159 -0.93 9.63 6.02
C LEU A 159 -2.42 9.45 6.32
N ASP A 160 -3.03 8.38 5.83
CA ASP A 160 -4.42 8.04 6.17
C ASP A 160 -4.55 7.69 7.68
N GLY A 161 -3.56 6.98 8.25
CA GLY A 161 -3.51 6.71 9.69
C GLY A 161 -3.49 7.99 10.53
N LEU A 162 -2.69 8.97 10.14
CA LEU A 162 -2.62 10.29 10.78
C LEU A 162 -3.94 11.05 10.62
N ASP A 163 -4.54 10.98 9.43
CA ASP A 163 -5.78 11.69 9.10
C ASP A 163 -6.98 11.14 9.91
N PHE A 164 -7.11 9.82 10.03
CA PHE A 164 -8.26 9.19 10.69
C PHE A 164 -8.10 9.03 12.21
N PHE A 165 -6.88 8.75 12.66
CA PHE A 165 -6.63 8.32 14.03
C PHE A 165 -5.67 9.23 14.81
N GLY A 166 -5.06 10.24 14.15
CA GLY A 166 -3.98 11.02 14.72
C GLY A 166 -2.68 10.22 14.79
N GLY A 167 -1.90 10.36 15.87
CA GLY A 167 -0.68 9.60 16.04
C GLY A 167 -0.92 8.09 16.06
N VAL A 168 -0.06 7.32 15.38
CA VAL A 168 -0.16 5.86 15.24
C VAL A 168 1.18 5.20 15.59
N PRO A 169 1.22 3.89 15.89
CA PRO A 169 2.48 3.17 16.07
C PRO A 169 3.33 3.21 14.80
N LEU A 170 4.61 3.55 14.94
CA LEU A 170 5.54 3.71 13.82
C LEU A 170 6.46 2.49 13.71
N TYR A 171 6.27 1.73 12.66
CA TYR A 171 7.09 0.56 12.34
C TYR A 171 7.96 0.84 11.11
N THR A 172 9.18 0.32 11.13
CA THR A 172 10.14 0.34 10.02
C THR A 172 10.58 -1.06 9.61
N THR A 173 10.04 -2.07 10.28
CA THR A 173 10.31 -3.49 10.07
C THR A 173 9.12 -4.31 10.56
N THR A 174 8.94 -5.50 9.97
CA THR A 174 7.95 -6.47 10.40
C THR A 174 8.37 -7.25 11.66
N GLN A 175 9.65 -7.24 11.98
CA GLN A 175 10.26 -7.96 13.12
C GLN A 175 10.29 -7.10 14.41
N SER A 176 9.34 -6.19 14.57
CA SER A 176 9.29 -5.28 15.72
C SER A 176 8.41 -5.83 16.85
N GLU A 177 8.79 -5.52 18.08
CA GLU A 177 7.87 -5.63 19.21
C GLU A 177 6.68 -4.67 19.05
N VAL A 178 5.59 -4.98 19.73
CA VAL A 178 4.39 -4.11 19.73
C VAL A 178 4.75 -2.74 20.27
N LYS A 179 4.53 -1.72 19.48
CA LYS A 179 4.79 -0.32 19.85
C LYS A 179 3.52 0.37 20.31
N GLY A 180 3.69 1.29 21.25
CA GLY A 180 2.62 2.19 21.65
C GLY A 180 2.31 3.25 20.58
N ARG A 181 1.24 3.99 20.79
CA ARG A 181 0.84 5.12 19.96
C ARG A 181 1.90 6.23 20.01
N SER A 182 2.33 6.71 18.85
CA SER A 182 3.15 7.90 18.72
C SER A 182 2.28 9.17 18.75
N THR A 183 2.92 10.32 18.88
CA THR A 183 2.24 11.60 18.74
C THR A 183 1.94 11.94 17.28
N ASP A 184 1.02 12.87 17.04
CA ASP A 184 0.72 13.37 15.71
C ASP A 184 1.96 13.98 15.05
N VAL A 185 2.79 14.70 15.83
CA VAL A 185 4.05 15.30 15.37
C VAL A 185 5.06 14.22 14.96
N GLU A 186 5.23 13.17 15.74
CA GLU A 186 6.13 12.06 15.40
C GLU A 186 5.66 11.35 14.14
N THR A 187 4.35 11.10 14.01
CA THR A 187 3.77 10.47 12.82
C THR A 187 3.94 11.34 11.58
N PHE A 188 3.66 12.64 11.68
CA PHE A 188 3.89 13.60 10.60
C PHE A 188 5.35 13.60 10.13
N ASN A 189 6.29 13.72 11.07
CA ASN A 189 7.72 13.72 10.76
C ASN A 189 8.18 12.41 10.14
N PHE A 190 7.61 11.30 10.56
CA PHE A 190 7.92 10.00 9.99
C PHE A 190 7.46 9.91 8.53
N ILE A 191 6.22 10.30 8.23
CA ILE A 191 5.70 10.36 6.86
C ILE A 191 6.57 11.28 5.99
N ASP A 192 6.88 12.47 6.48
CA ASP A 192 7.73 13.44 5.78
C ASP A 192 9.13 12.86 5.47
N SER A 193 9.71 12.14 6.43
CA SER A 193 11.00 11.49 6.24
C SER A 193 10.97 10.42 5.14
N LEU A 194 9.93 9.60 5.08
CA LEU A 194 9.76 8.59 4.04
C LEU A 194 9.63 9.23 2.65
N LEU A 195 8.82 10.29 2.54
CA LEU A 195 8.61 10.98 1.27
C LEU A 195 9.85 11.75 0.82
N LYS A 196 10.60 12.36 1.74
CA LYS A 196 11.88 13.03 1.43
C LYS A 196 12.95 12.07 0.91
N ILE A 197 12.93 10.81 1.35
CA ILE A 197 13.80 9.78 0.81
C ILE A 197 13.28 9.30 -0.54
N ALA A 198 11.99 9.02 -0.65
CA ALA A 198 11.43 8.36 -1.82
C ALA A 198 11.30 9.30 -3.04
N VAL A 199 10.74 10.50 -2.87
CA VAL A 199 10.40 11.39 -4.00
C VAL A 199 11.57 11.70 -4.93
N PRO A 200 12.79 12.05 -4.45
CA PRO A 200 13.92 12.31 -5.34
C PRO A 200 14.38 11.08 -6.14
N ASN A 201 14.14 9.88 -5.60
CA ASN A 201 14.62 8.60 -6.13
C ASN A 201 13.53 7.82 -6.89
N LEU A 202 12.32 8.35 -7.00
CA LEU A 202 11.28 7.82 -7.87
C LEU A 202 11.51 8.26 -9.31
N PRO A 203 11.24 7.39 -10.31
CA PRO A 203 11.26 7.79 -11.72
C PRO A 203 10.16 8.82 -12.00
N ILE A 204 10.31 9.63 -13.01
CA ILE A 204 9.19 10.37 -13.59
C ILE A 204 8.36 9.40 -14.46
N LYS A 205 7.09 9.74 -14.75
CA LYS A 205 6.20 8.83 -15.48
C LYS A 205 6.73 8.44 -16.86
N GLU A 206 7.43 9.35 -17.52
CA GLU A 206 8.01 9.15 -18.87
C GLU A 206 9.16 8.12 -18.88
N GLU A 207 9.77 7.85 -17.74
CA GLU A 207 10.83 6.84 -17.56
C GLU A 207 10.29 5.43 -17.33
N LEU A 208 8.97 5.27 -17.13
CA LEU A 208 8.36 3.99 -16.78
C LEU A 208 8.01 3.11 -18.00
N GLY A 209 8.18 3.62 -19.22
CA GLY A 209 8.11 2.81 -20.44
C GLY A 209 6.78 2.10 -20.67
N GLY A 210 5.65 2.69 -20.30
CA GLY A 210 4.31 2.09 -20.42
C GLY A 210 3.82 1.40 -19.13
N MET A 211 4.60 1.42 -18.07
CA MET A 211 4.19 0.93 -16.74
C MET A 211 3.74 2.07 -15.81
N GLU A 212 3.51 3.26 -16.33
CA GLU A 212 3.09 4.43 -15.55
C GLU A 212 1.73 4.23 -14.88
N THR A 213 0.82 3.52 -15.52
CA THR A 213 -0.50 3.24 -14.95
C THR A 213 -0.38 2.28 -13.78
N GLY A 214 -0.74 2.75 -12.60
CA GLY A 214 -0.67 2.00 -11.34
C GLY A 214 0.66 2.07 -10.61
N SER A 215 1.73 2.52 -11.24
CA SER A 215 3.02 2.74 -10.58
C SER A 215 3.03 4.04 -9.79
N ILE A 216 3.76 4.03 -8.68
CA ILE A 216 4.04 5.25 -7.93
C ILE A 216 5.29 5.90 -8.54
N HIS A 217 5.10 7.03 -9.21
CA HIS A 217 6.19 7.82 -9.75
C HIS A 217 6.37 9.13 -8.98
N ARG A 218 7.38 9.91 -9.37
CA ARG A 218 7.83 11.08 -8.61
C ARG A 218 6.71 12.07 -8.29
N ALA A 219 5.85 12.39 -9.25
CA ALA A 219 4.72 13.30 -9.01
C ALA A 219 3.69 12.74 -8.03
N ALA A 220 3.49 11.41 -7.99
CA ALA A 220 2.58 10.78 -7.03
C ALA A 220 3.10 10.95 -5.59
N GLY A 221 4.39 10.68 -5.37
CA GLY A 221 5.03 10.93 -4.08
C GLY A 221 5.01 12.41 -3.68
N ALA A 222 5.30 13.30 -4.64
CA ALA A 222 5.26 14.76 -4.43
C ALA A 222 3.84 15.25 -4.08
N ALA A 223 2.81 14.73 -4.74
CA ALA A 223 1.42 15.07 -4.44
C ALA A 223 1.00 14.64 -3.02
N LEU A 224 1.45 13.45 -2.56
CA LEU A 224 1.27 13.03 -1.17
C LEU A 224 1.98 13.97 -0.18
N GLN A 225 3.19 14.42 -0.52
CA GLN A 225 3.93 15.38 0.31
C GLN A 225 3.25 16.75 0.34
N ALA A 226 2.71 17.21 -0.79
CA ALA A 226 1.92 18.44 -0.83
C ALA A 226 0.66 18.34 0.04
N ARG A 227 -0.05 17.19 -0.01
CA ARG A 227 -1.21 16.93 0.87
C ARG A 227 -0.82 16.93 2.35
N LEU A 228 0.30 16.30 2.71
CA LEU A 228 0.83 16.29 4.07
C LEU A 228 1.08 17.72 4.57
N TYR A 229 1.77 18.55 3.78
CA TYR A 229 2.10 19.92 4.15
C TYR A 229 0.90 20.85 4.17
N PHE A 230 -0.05 20.68 3.23
CA PHE A 230 -1.27 21.46 3.21
C PHE A 230 -2.10 21.26 4.49
N ASN A 231 -2.14 20.04 5.01
CA ASN A 231 -2.89 19.68 6.21
C ASN A 231 -2.06 19.80 7.52
N ALA A 232 -0.80 20.23 7.45
CA ALA A 232 0.11 20.31 8.62
C ALA A 232 -0.45 21.14 9.76
N LYS A 233 -1.22 22.20 9.45
CA LYS A 233 -1.86 23.02 10.49
C LYS A 233 -2.86 22.22 11.31
N SER A 234 -3.65 21.35 10.68
CA SER A 234 -4.62 20.48 11.36
C SER A 234 -3.93 19.35 12.12
N TYR A 235 -2.87 18.76 11.57
CA TYR A 235 -2.18 17.64 12.19
C TYR A 235 -1.27 18.03 13.33
N ILE A 236 -0.48 19.09 13.15
CA ILE A 236 0.61 19.45 14.09
C ILE A 236 0.60 20.94 14.51
N GLY A 237 -0.44 21.69 14.16
CA GLY A 237 -0.56 23.11 14.49
C GLY A 237 0.40 24.04 13.73
N LYS A 238 1.14 23.54 12.74
CA LYS A 238 2.13 24.32 11.97
C LYS A 238 1.64 24.57 10.55
N GLU A 239 1.65 25.83 10.13
CA GLU A 239 1.36 26.19 8.74
C GLU A 239 2.55 25.85 7.82
N MET A 240 2.27 25.08 6.74
CA MET A 240 3.22 24.72 5.71
C MET A 240 2.63 24.93 4.31
N PHE A 241 1.76 25.92 4.17
CA PHE A 241 1.10 26.21 2.88
C PHE A 241 2.06 26.66 1.80
N THR A 242 3.17 27.33 2.16
CA THR A 242 4.19 27.74 1.19
C THR A 242 4.91 26.56 0.59
N GLU A 243 5.29 25.59 1.41
CA GLU A 243 5.93 24.35 0.99
C GLU A 243 4.98 23.52 0.12
N ALA A 244 3.71 23.41 0.51
CA ALA A 244 2.70 22.72 -0.29
C ALA A 244 2.51 23.40 -1.66
N ALA A 245 2.37 24.72 -1.68
CA ALA A 245 2.20 25.48 -2.92
C ALA A 245 3.42 25.36 -3.84
N GLN A 246 4.63 25.32 -3.29
CA GLN A 246 5.84 25.13 -4.08
C GLN A 246 5.86 23.77 -4.78
N ILE A 247 5.48 22.69 -4.07
CA ILE A 247 5.39 21.34 -4.67
C ILE A 247 4.33 21.30 -5.78
N CYS A 248 3.17 21.91 -5.55
CA CYS A 248 2.13 22.00 -6.59
C CYS A 248 2.64 22.76 -7.82
N GLN A 249 3.35 23.88 -7.62
CA GLN A 249 3.95 24.64 -8.72
C GLN A 249 4.99 23.81 -9.47
N ASP A 250 5.80 23.04 -8.74
CA ASP A 250 6.82 22.17 -9.34
C ASP A 250 6.19 21.04 -10.18
N ILE A 251 5.00 20.53 -9.80
CA ILE A 251 4.23 19.60 -10.62
C ILE A 251 3.71 20.29 -11.89
N ILE A 252 3.13 21.49 -11.75
CA ILE A 252 2.62 22.29 -12.87
C ILE A 252 3.74 22.64 -13.86
N ASP A 253 4.92 22.97 -13.35
CA ASP A 253 6.10 23.30 -14.16
C ASP A 253 6.76 22.07 -14.82
N GLY A 254 6.22 20.86 -14.59
CA GLY A 254 6.73 19.63 -15.18
C GLY A 254 8.02 19.08 -14.56
N LYS A 255 8.42 19.53 -13.37
CA LYS A 255 9.65 19.04 -12.70
C LYS A 255 9.57 17.57 -12.28
N TYR A 256 8.36 17.05 -12.14
CA TYR A 256 8.09 15.68 -11.72
C TYR A 256 7.44 14.82 -12.83
N GLY A 257 7.50 15.26 -14.07
CA GLY A 257 6.83 14.67 -15.23
C GLY A 257 5.83 15.63 -15.85
N GLN A 258 5.35 15.33 -17.06
CA GLN A 258 4.45 16.24 -17.82
C GLN A 258 2.99 15.92 -17.51
N TYR A 259 2.27 16.91 -17.03
CA TYR A 259 0.84 16.86 -16.75
C TYR A 259 0.14 18.03 -17.40
N ALA A 260 -1.12 17.86 -17.74
CA ALA A 260 -1.94 18.92 -18.31
C ALA A 260 -3.40 18.70 -17.91
N LEU A 261 -4.18 19.78 -17.86
CA LEU A 261 -5.62 19.68 -17.68
C LEU A 261 -6.24 19.05 -18.94
N GLU A 262 -7.12 18.07 -18.73
CA GLU A 262 -7.90 17.49 -19.83
C GLU A 262 -8.97 18.48 -20.29
N THR A 263 -9.09 18.64 -21.59
CA THR A 263 -10.03 19.59 -22.18
C THR A 263 -11.40 18.99 -22.45
N ASP A 264 -11.48 17.65 -22.53
CA ASP A 264 -12.74 16.93 -22.72
C ASP A 264 -13.07 16.14 -21.44
N TRP A 265 -14.12 16.57 -20.77
CA TRP A 265 -14.64 15.92 -19.55
C TRP A 265 -14.88 14.41 -19.73
N THR A 266 -15.28 13.97 -20.95
CA THR A 266 -15.58 12.56 -21.21
C THR A 266 -14.33 11.68 -21.14
N ASN A 267 -13.15 12.22 -21.43
CA ASN A 267 -11.89 11.48 -21.35
C ASN A 267 -11.46 11.16 -19.92
N ILE A 268 -11.89 11.98 -18.94
CA ILE A 268 -11.57 11.74 -17.54
C ILE A 268 -12.31 10.51 -17.00
N PHE A 269 -13.53 10.30 -17.46
CA PHE A 269 -14.44 9.24 -16.99
C PHE A 269 -14.72 8.14 -18.03
N GLY A 270 -14.04 8.18 -19.17
CA GLY A 270 -14.18 7.19 -20.23
C GLY A 270 -13.51 5.85 -19.89
N PHE A 271 -13.73 4.85 -20.74
CA PHE A 271 -13.11 3.51 -20.58
C PHE A 271 -11.59 3.52 -20.78
N ASP A 272 -11.06 4.46 -21.53
CA ASP A 272 -9.63 4.62 -21.80
C ASP A 272 -9.02 5.78 -20.97
N ASN A 273 -9.57 6.03 -19.79
CA ASN A 273 -9.18 7.17 -18.94
C ASN A 273 -7.76 7.05 -18.38
N GLU A 274 -7.11 5.90 -18.44
CA GLU A 274 -5.71 5.73 -18.04
C GLU A 274 -4.75 6.64 -18.84
N ARG A 275 -5.18 7.15 -19.98
CA ARG A 275 -4.40 8.09 -20.83
C ARG A 275 -4.65 9.55 -20.51
N CYS A 276 -5.56 9.84 -19.59
CA CYS A 276 -5.88 11.21 -19.20
C CYS A 276 -4.63 11.92 -18.64
N PRO A 277 -4.26 13.08 -19.22
CA PRO A 277 -3.04 13.80 -18.82
C PRO A 277 -3.12 14.40 -17.41
N GLU A 278 -4.31 14.48 -16.81
CA GLU A 278 -4.49 14.96 -15.43
C GLU A 278 -4.11 13.91 -14.39
N LEU A 279 -4.13 12.62 -14.75
CA LEU A 279 -3.90 11.56 -13.78
C LEU A 279 -2.46 11.54 -13.30
N ILE A 280 -2.28 11.76 -12.01
CA ILE A 280 -0.98 11.67 -11.34
C ILE A 280 -0.74 10.25 -10.83
N TRP A 281 -1.72 9.66 -10.14
CA TRP A 281 -1.63 8.28 -9.67
C TRP A 281 -3.01 7.63 -9.75
N SER A 282 -3.04 6.48 -10.39
CA SER A 282 -4.28 5.74 -10.61
C SER A 282 -4.13 4.27 -10.18
N VAL A 283 -5.25 3.66 -9.87
CA VAL A 283 -5.33 2.22 -9.64
C VAL A 283 -5.99 1.58 -10.84
N PRO A 284 -5.25 0.82 -11.66
CA PRO A 284 -5.78 0.28 -12.89
C PRO A 284 -6.83 -0.79 -12.63
N SER A 285 -7.88 -0.78 -13.44
CA SER A 285 -8.90 -1.84 -13.51
C SER A 285 -8.93 -2.41 -14.90
N GLN A 286 -8.81 -3.73 -15.02
CA GLN A 286 -8.89 -4.44 -16.29
C GLN A 286 -9.81 -5.65 -16.14
N ASN A 287 -10.82 -5.74 -17.03
CA ASN A 287 -11.73 -6.87 -17.06
C ASN A 287 -10.98 -8.22 -17.12
N ALA A 288 -11.46 -9.20 -16.38
CA ALA A 288 -10.92 -10.56 -16.25
C ALA A 288 -9.49 -10.68 -15.69
N LYS A 289 -8.82 -9.58 -15.34
CA LYS A 289 -7.48 -9.61 -14.74
C LYS A 289 -7.43 -8.97 -13.38
N THR A 290 -8.15 -7.90 -13.22
CA THR A 290 -8.17 -7.11 -12.00
C THR A 290 -9.62 -6.83 -11.64
N GLU A 291 -10.43 -7.89 -11.63
CA GLU A 291 -11.79 -7.79 -11.14
C GLU A 291 -11.76 -7.20 -9.74
N THR A 292 -12.39 -6.07 -9.60
CA THR A 292 -12.66 -5.51 -8.32
C THR A 292 -14.09 -5.14 -8.29
N ASP A 293 -14.62 -5.35 -7.17
CA ASP A 293 -15.85 -4.75 -6.71
C ASP A 293 -15.73 -3.24 -6.54
N ALA A 294 -14.74 -2.62 -7.21
CA ALA A 294 -14.41 -1.21 -7.05
C ALA A 294 -15.53 -0.28 -7.54
N MET A 295 -16.48 -0.81 -8.28
CA MET A 295 -17.62 -0.06 -8.76
C MET A 295 -18.90 -0.67 -8.19
N TYR A 296 -19.30 -0.22 -7.03
CA TYR A 296 -20.60 -0.53 -6.48
C TYR A 296 -21.68 0.24 -7.22
N TRP A 297 -22.00 -0.26 -8.37
CA TRP A 297 -23.10 0.28 -9.18
C TRP A 297 -24.40 0.38 -8.38
N GLY A 298 -24.59 -0.55 -7.45
CA GLY A 298 -25.74 -0.56 -6.58
C GLY A 298 -25.85 0.68 -5.69
N MET A 299 -24.76 1.30 -5.30
CA MET A 299 -24.77 2.54 -4.53
C MET A 299 -25.18 3.75 -5.37
N MET A 300 -24.86 3.71 -6.66
CA MET A 300 -25.09 4.80 -7.60
C MET A 300 -26.45 4.69 -8.31
N VAL A 301 -27.02 3.48 -8.38
CA VAL A 301 -28.19 3.19 -9.19
C VAL A 301 -29.35 2.74 -8.29
N PRO A 302 -30.50 3.42 -8.32
CA PRO A 302 -31.68 3.01 -7.57
C PRO A 302 -32.08 1.55 -7.90
N TYR A 303 -32.50 0.78 -6.89
CA TYR A 303 -32.87 -0.63 -7.06
C TYR A 303 -33.89 -0.88 -8.16
N ASN A 304 -34.74 0.10 -8.48
CA ASN A 304 -35.79 0.01 -9.49
C ASN A 304 -35.37 0.54 -10.88
N TYR A 305 -34.07 0.84 -11.09
CA TYR A 305 -33.59 1.43 -12.36
C TYR A 305 -33.93 0.56 -13.58
N LYS A 306 -33.97 -0.76 -13.42
CA LYS A 306 -34.35 -1.71 -14.46
C LYS A 306 -35.71 -1.42 -15.08
N ASN A 307 -36.60 -0.78 -14.32
CA ASN A 307 -37.93 -0.40 -14.82
C ASN A 307 -37.88 0.74 -15.85
N TYR A 308 -36.77 1.48 -15.88
CA TYR A 308 -36.56 2.63 -16.74
C TYR A 308 -35.55 2.38 -17.86
N LEU A 309 -34.50 1.64 -17.56
CA LEU A 309 -33.37 1.44 -18.46
C LEU A 309 -33.21 -0.01 -18.92
N GLY A 310 -33.96 -0.95 -18.36
CA GLY A 310 -33.80 -2.37 -18.59
C GLY A 310 -32.50 -2.92 -17.99
N GLY A 311 -32.28 -4.23 -18.12
CA GLY A 311 -31.07 -4.88 -17.65
C GLY A 311 -31.12 -5.43 -16.23
N LEU A 312 -30.03 -5.30 -15.47
CA LEU A 312 -29.86 -5.87 -14.15
C LEU A 312 -30.60 -5.05 -13.07
N GLU A 313 -30.92 -5.70 -11.98
CA GLU A 313 -31.43 -5.01 -10.78
C GLU A 313 -30.33 -4.22 -10.11
N GLY A 314 -30.63 -3.00 -9.69
CA GLY A 314 -29.76 -2.24 -8.80
C GLY A 314 -29.79 -2.80 -7.39
N SER A 315 -28.76 -2.60 -6.63
CA SER A 315 -28.60 -3.10 -5.25
C SER A 315 -28.82 -2.02 -4.18
N GLY A 316 -29.22 -0.81 -4.56
CA GLY A 316 -29.32 0.31 -3.63
C GLY A 316 -30.68 0.93 -3.47
#